data_b1289bb1163f1a21ea1f5ecab351b579
#
_entry.id   b1289bb1163f1a21ea1f5ecab351b579
#
_cell.length_a   1.000
_cell.length_b   1.000
_cell.length_c   1.000
_cell.angle_alpha   90.00
_cell.angle_beta   90.00
_cell.angle_gamma   90.00
#
_symmetry.space_group_name_H-M   'P 1'
#
loop_
_entity.id
_entity.type
_entity.pdbx_description
1 polymer ?
#
loop_
_entity_poly.entity_id
_entity_poly.type
_entity_poly.pdbx_seq_one_letter_code
_entity_poly.pdbx_strand_id
1 'polypeptide(L)'
;AMGEVLNQLGIKNLYIMAPNYAAGKGMVAGVSRTFKGNIVGKDMTKFPAQLDFSAELAKIRAAKPDAVFVFYPGKHGIQFFKQFSQAGLKGTIPLYSAFTVDSLSLPRLKDLAEGSLMTQFWAPDLDNAVNKRFVADYRKKTGRYPTFYAAQSYDTIMLINSAVTAVGGNMSNKDGMRTAMRKANFPSVRGPFKYGNNHFPIQNFYLRKVIKDAEGNYTTTIIKTVYTDHQDPYAKDCKMSW
;
A
#
# COMPACT_ATOMS: atom_id res chain seq x y z
N ALA A 1 7.99 5.37 2.78
CA ALA A 1 8.69 4.13 2.41
C ALA A 1 9.21 4.20 0.96
N MET A 2 8.35 4.53 -0.04
CA MET A 2 8.81 4.51 -1.44
C MET A 2 9.91 5.54 -1.73
N GLY A 3 9.85 6.76 -1.18
CA GLY A 3 10.93 7.73 -1.38
C GLY A 3 12.29 7.21 -0.88
N GLU A 4 12.31 6.49 0.24
CA GLU A 4 13.51 5.83 0.74
C GLU A 4 14.02 4.73 -0.19
N VAL A 5 13.09 3.91 -0.73
CA VAL A 5 13.46 2.89 -1.73
C VAL A 5 14.09 3.52 -2.97
N LEU A 6 13.51 4.60 -3.48
CA LEU A 6 14.02 5.31 -4.66
C LEU A 6 15.43 5.89 -4.43
N ASN A 7 15.70 6.41 -3.22
CA ASN A 7 17.05 6.85 -2.85
C ASN A 7 18.06 5.69 -2.88
N GLN A 8 17.70 4.54 -2.29
CA GLN A 8 18.55 3.34 -2.25
C GLN A 8 18.79 2.74 -3.65
N LEU A 9 17.87 2.96 -4.58
CA LEU A 9 18.00 2.55 -5.99
C LEU A 9 18.79 3.57 -6.83
N GLY A 10 19.25 4.68 -6.23
CA GLY A 10 20.04 5.70 -6.92
C GLY A 10 19.25 6.58 -7.88
N ILE A 11 17.91 6.60 -7.78
CA ILE A 11 17.06 7.46 -8.60
C ILE A 11 17.34 8.92 -8.27
N LYS A 12 17.62 9.72 -9.30
CA LYS A 12 17.94 11.15 -9.16
C LYS A 12 16.78 12.05 -9.62
N ASN A 13 16.08 11.67 -10.68
CA ASN A 13 15.01 12.44 -11.30
C ASN A 13 13.71 11.65 -11.27
N LEU A 14 12.74 12.09 -10.49
CA LEU A 14 11.46 11.41 -10.28
C LEU A 14 10.31 12.19 -10.90
N TYR A 15 9.44 11.51 -11.64
CA TYR A 15 8.13 12.03 -12.02
C TYR A 15 7.05 11.42 -11.14
N ILE A 16 6.13 12.23 -10.63
CA ILE A 16 5.08 11.80 -9.69
C ILE A 16 3.71 11.97 -10.31
N MET A 17 2.86 10.94 -10.22
CA MET A 17 1.46 11.03 -10.62
C MET A 17 0.52 10.48 -9.54
N ALA A 18 -0.55 11.21 -9.27
CA ALA A 18 -1.59 10.79 -8.33
C ALA A 18 -2.92 11.45 -8.65
N PRO A 19 -4.06 10.89 -8.21
CA PRO A 19 -5.35 11.53 -8.37
C PRO A 19 -5.51 12.70 -7.39
N ASN A 20 -6.17 13.76 -7.84
CA ASN A 20 -6.37 15.00 -7.08
C ASN A 20 -7.49 14.87 -6.04
N TYR A 21 -7.20 14.17 -4.96
CA TYR A 21 -8.03 14.10 -3.75
C TYR A 21 -7.12 13.88 -2.51
N ALA A 22 -7.71 13.84 -1.32
CA ALA A 22 -6.93 13.85 -0.07
C ALA A 22 -5.83 12.76 -0.01
N ALA A 23 -6.17 11.50 -0.34
CA ALA A 23 -5.19 10.42 -0.32
C ALA A 23 -4.09 10.59 -1.38
N GLY A 24 -4.44 11.06 -2.60
CA GLY A 24 -3.44 11.34 -3.64
C GLY A 24 -2.46 12.42 -3.22
N LYS A 25 -2.96 13.52 -2.64
CA LYS A 25 -2.13 14.59 -2.07
C LYS A 25 -1.23 14.06 -0.95
N GLY A 26 -1.76 13.22 -0.06
CA GLY A 26 -0.99 12.58 1.01
C GLY A 26 0.13 11.68 0.48
N MET A 27 -0.13 10.89 -0.58
CA MET A 27 0.89 10.04 -1.21
C MET A 27 2.01 10.86 -1.86
N VAL A 28 1.65 11.93 -2.57
CA VAL A 28 2.64 12.86 -3.13
C VAL A 28 3.49 13.50 -2.03
N ALA A 29 2.87 14.02 -0.98
CA ALA A 29 3.57 14.60 0.15
C ALA A 29 4.50 13.56 0.85
N GLY A 30 4.02 12.33 1.01
CA GLY A 30 4.77 11.26 1.66
C GLY A 30 6.03 10.86 0.88
N VAL A 31 5.93 10.67 -0.44
CA VAL A 31 7.11 10.34 -1.26
C VAL A 31 8.06 11.53 -1.37
N SER A 32 7.53 12.75 -1.55
CA SER A 32 8.34 13.97 -1.64
C SER A 32 9.13 14.28 -0.37
N ARG A 33 8.57 13.94 0.80
CA ARG A 33 9.25 14.15 2.09
C ARG A 33 10.50 13.29 2.27
N THR A 34 10.51 12.08 1.72
CA THR A 34 11.59 11.12 1.94
C THR A 34 12.51 10.95 0.75
N PHE A 35 12.08 11.31 -0.45
CA PHE A 35 12.92 11.31 -1.65
C PHE A 35 13.91 12.48 -1.62
N LYS A 36 15.18 12.19 -1.89
CA LYS A 36 16.28 13.16 -1.83
C LYS A 36 16.71 13.70 -3.19
N GLY A 37 16.19 13.11 -4.29
CA GLY A 37 16.49 13.56 -5.66
C GLY A 37 15.57 14.70 -6.11
N ASN A 38 15.61 14.98 -7.41
CA ASN A 38 14.82 16.03 -8.05
C ASN A 38 13.44 15.48 -8.46
N ILE A 39 12.38 16.24 -8.18
CA ILE A 39 11.05 15.98 -8.74
C ILE A 39 10.94 16.79 -10.02
N VAL A 40 11.14 16.10 -11.18
CA VAL A 40 11.17 16.75 -12.50
C VAL A 40 9.78 16.96 -13.11
N GLY A 41 8.75 16.39 -12.50
CA GLY A 41 7.36 16.62 -12.88
C GLY A 41 6.39 16.05 -11.86
N LYS A 42 5.22 16.69 -11.77
CA LYS A 42 4.15 16.29 -10.87
C LYS A 42 2.79 16.58 -11.49
N ASP A 43 2.01 15.56 -11.76
CA ASP A 43 0.63 15.72 -12.23
C ASP A 43 -0.38 15.13 -11.23
N MET A 44 -1.40 15.95 -10.93
CA MET A 44 -2.53 15.59 -10.12
C MET A 44 -3.77 15.48 -11.03
N THR A 45 -4.17 14.25 -11.35
CA THR A 45 -5.24 13.98 -12.30
C THR A 45 -6.64 14.14 -11.70
N LYS A 46 -7.63 14.51 -12.50
CA LYS A 46 -9.03 14.68 -12.04
C LYS A 46 -9.61 13.35 -11.56
N PHE A 47 -10.13 13.32 -10.34
CA PHE A 47 -10.72 12.12 -9.74
C PHE A 47 -12.20 12.35 -9.43
N PRO A 48 -13.08 11.37 -9.70
CA PRO A 48 -12.83 10.05 -10.30
C PRO A 48 -12.93 10.01 -11.83
N ALA A 49 -13.04 11.16 -12.50
CA ALA A 49 -13.46 11.24 -13.88
C ALA A 49 -12.37 10.86 -14.90
N GLN A 50 -11.09 11.18 -14.62
CA GLN A 50 -10.03 11.00 -15.61
C GLN A 50 -9.55 9.54 -15.66
N LEU A 51 -9.66 8.93 -16.83
CA LEU A 51 -9.16 7.58 -17.14
C LEU A 51 -8.24 7.56 -18.36
N ASP A 52 -8.11 8.68 -19.04
CA ASP A 52 -7.13 8.90 -20.11
C ASP A 52 -5.94 9.68 -19.55
N PHE A 53 -4.74 9.13 -19.71
CA PHE A 53 -3.47 9.65 -19.22
C PHE A 53 -2.51 10.03 -20.36
N SER A 54 -2.98 10.08 -21.62
CA SER A 54 -2.13 10.30 -22.78
C SER A 54 -1.34 11.61 -22.70
N ALA A 55 -1.98 12.68 -22.23
CA ALA A 55 -1.30 13.97 -22.05
C ALA A 55 -0.19 13.92 -20.99
N GLU A 56 -0.44 13.26 -19.86
CA GLU A 56 0.55 13.09 -18.79
C GLU A 56 1.68 12.15 -19.22
N LEU A 57 1.38 11.08 -19.96
CA LEU A 57 2.38 10.17 -20.49
C LEU A 57 3.30 10.85 -21.51
N ALA A 58 2.77 11.79 -22.31
CA ALA A 58 3.58 12.62 -23.19
C ALA A 58 4.54 13.53 -22.42
N LYS A 59 4.08 14.13 -21.30
CA LYS A 59 4.92 14.93 -20.39
C LYS A 59 6.02 14.09 -19.75
N ILE A 60 5.70 12.88 -19.27
CA ILE A 60 6.67 11.95 -18.70
C ILE A 60 7.77 11.65 -19.73
N ARG A 61 7.39 11.35 -20.98
CA ARG A 61 8.33 11.10 -22.06
C ARG A 61 9.24 12.30 -22.33
N ALA A 62 8.69 13.50 -22.34
CA ALA A 62 9.44 14.74 -22.55
C ALA A 62 10.40 15.04 -21.39
N ALA A 63 9.99 14.80 -20.16
CA ALA A 63 10.79 15.03 -18.95
C ALA A 63 11.95 14.03 -18.77
N LYS A 64 11.89 12.86 -19.41
CA LYS A 64 12.92 11.80 -19.33
C LYS A 64 13.37 11.50 -17.91
N PRO A 65 12.45 11.20 -16.96
CA PRO A 65 12.83 10.91 -15.58
C PRO A 65 13.55 9.56 -15.48
N ASP A 66 14.33 9.37 -14.42
CA ASP A 66 14.92 8.06 -14.09
C ASP A 66 13.87 7.06 -13.62
N ALA A 67 12.75 7.55 -13.08
CA ALA A 67 11.63 6.73 -12.62
C ALA A 67 10.32 7.52 -12.56
N VAL A 68 9.21 6.78 -12.62
CA VAL A 68 7.86 7.31 -12.33
C VAL A 68 7.33 6.67 -11.06
N PHE A 69 6.81 7.49 -10.15
CA PHE A 69 6.03 7.03 -9.00
C PHE A 69 4.54 7.31 -9.21
N VAL A 70 3.70 6.31 -8.97
CA VAL A 70 2.25 6.47 -9.09
C VAL A 70 1.49 5.99 -7.85
N PHE A 71 0.38 6.66 -7.58
CA PHE A 71 -0.65 6.20 -6.68
C PHE A 71 -2.01 6.26 -7.40
N TYR A 72 -2.47 5.13 -7.89
CA TYR A 72 -3.77 5.00 -8.57
C TYR A 72 -4.48 3.72 -8.14
N PRO A 73 -5.34 3.74 -7.11
CA PRO A 73 -6.07 2.55 -6.69
C PRO A 73 -7.15 2.14 -7.70
N GLY A 74 -7.41 0.82 -7.77
CA GLY A 74 -8.51 0.23 -8.53
C GLY A 74 -8.41 0.45 -10.04
N LYS A 75 -9.54 0.86 -10.68
CA LYS A 75 -9.63 1.00 -12.13
C LYS A 75 -8.64 2.01 -12.73
N HIS A 76 -8.32 3.07 -11.99
CA HIS A 76 -7.37 4.09 -12.44
C HIS A 76 -5.96 3.51 -12.58
N GLY A 77 -5.53 2.69 -11.63
CA GLY A 77 -4.24 1.99 -11.71
C GLY A 77 -4.18 1.02 -12.88
N ILE A 78 -5.27 0.26 -13.11
CA ILE A 78 -5.34 -0.66 -14.25
C ILE A 78 -5.22 0.11 -15.57
N GLN A 79 -5.94 1.22 -15.74
CA GLN A 79 -5.86 2.03 -16.95
C GLN A 79 -4.50 2.68 -17.13
N PHE A 80 -3.92 3.21 -16.03
CA PHE A 80 -2.58 3.81 -16.09
C PHE A 80 -1.52 2.80 -16.56
N PHE A 81 -1.46 1.62 -15.97
CA PHE A 81 -0.49 0.58 -16.37
C PHE A 81 -0.64 0.17 -17.83
N LYS A 82 -1.89 0.01 -18.30
CA LYS A 82 -2.16 -0.31 -19.72
C LYS A 82 -1.65 0.79 -20.64
N GLN A 83 -2.02 2.04 -20.38
CA GLN A 83 -1.63 3.18 -21.21
C GLN A 83 -0.12 3.47 -21.12
N PHE A 84 0.51 3.28 -19.96
CA PHE A 84 1.95 3.39 -19.79
C PHE A 84 2.70 2.38 -20.69
N SER A 85 2.18 1.15 -20.76
CA SER A 85 2.72 0.13 -21.66
C SER A 85 2.46 0.47 -23.13
N GLN A 86 1.23 0.86 -23.49
CA GLN A 86 0.85 1.25 -24.86
C GLN A 86 1.64 2.45 -25.37
N ALA A 87 1.98 3.37 -24.47
CA ALA A 87 2.87 4.50 -24.78
C ALA A 87 4.35 4.08 -24.96
N GLY A 88 4.70 2.79 -24.86
CA GLY A 88 6.08 2.31 -25.01
C GLY A 88 7.01 2.72 -23.86
N LEU A 89 6.46 3.10 -22.71
CA LEU A 89 7.25 3.51 -21.54
C LEU A 89 7.63 2.32 -20.64
N LYS A 90 6.86 1.23 -20.70
CA LYS A 90 7.20 -0.01 -19.98
C LYS A 90 8.52 -0.59 -20.53
N GLY A 91 9.46 -0.88 -19.62
CA GLY A 91 10.80 -1.35 -19.97
C GLY A 91 11.80 -0.24 -20.33
N THR A 92 11.31 1.00 -20.54
CA THR A 92 12.18 2.17 -20.80
C THR A 92 12.33 3.01 -19.53
N ILE A 93 11.24 3.27 -18.82
CA ILE A 93 11.23 4.05 -17.59
C ILE A 93 10.68 3.17 -16.46
N PRO A 94 11.43 2.94 -15.37
CA PRO A 94 10.96 2.19 -14.21
C PRO A 94 9.70 2.81 -13.59
N LEU A 95 8.70 1.97 -13.30
CA LEU A 95 7.43 2.37 -12.69
C LEU A 95 7.33 1.80 -11.28
N TYR A 96 7.22 2.69 -10.30
CA TYR A 96 7.05 2.36 -8.89
C TYR A 96 5.69 2.82 -8.39
N SER A 97 5.14 2.10 -7.42
CA SER A 97 3.81 2.47 -6.91
C SER A 97 3.64 2.23 -5.40
N ALA A 98 2.59 2.82 -4.87
CA ALA A 98 2.04 2.50 -3.56
C ALA A 98 0.53 2.31 -3.70
N PHE A 99 -0.05 1.27 -3.08
CA PHE A 99 -1.50 0.99 -3.05
C PHE A 99 -2.19 0.92 -4.43
N THR A 100 -1.44 0.69 -5.50
CA THR A 100 -1.93 0.69 -6.89
C THR A 100 -2.15 -0.72 -7.42
N VAL A 101 -1.21 -1.61 -7.10
CA VAL A 101 -1.23 -3.00 -7.57
C VAL A 101 -1.48 -3.94 -6.40
N ASP A 102 -2.53 -4.75 -6.53
CA ASP A 102 -2.93 -5.77 -5.56
C ASP A 102 -3.69 -6.91 -6.23
N SER A 103 -4.23 -7.85 -5.44
CA SER A 103 -4.96 -9.01 -5.94
C SER A 103 -6.27 -8.66 -6.68
N LEU A 104 -6.80 -7.43 -6.60
CA LEU A 104 -7.94 -6.97 -7.41
C LEU A 104 -7.51 -6.52 -8.81
N SER A 105 -6.36 -5.87 -8.91
CA SER A 105 -5.85 -5.34 -10.18
C SER A 105 -5.03 -6.38 -10.96
N LEU A 106 -4.30 -7.26 -10.29
CA LEU A 106 -3.39 -8.24 -10.88
C LEU A 106 -4.04 -9.17 -11.92
N PRO A 107 -5.26 -9.72 -11.73
CA PRO A 107 -5.90 -10.56 -12.74
C PRO A 107 -6.16 -9.84 -14.07
N ARG A 108 -6.24 -8.51 -14.05
CA ARG A 108 -6.45 -7.65 -15.23
C ARG A 108 -5.16 -7.09 -15.81
N LEU A 109 -4.13 -6.95 -14.98
CA LEU A 109 -2.82 -6.43 -15.37
C LEU A 109 -1.91 -7.54 -15.89
N LYS A 110 -1.91 -8.70 -15.26
CA LYS A 110 -1.10 -9.87 -15.65
C LYS A 110 0.37 -9.45 -15.91
N ASP A 111 0.91 -9.83 -17.05
CA ASP A 111 2.28 -9.52 -17.47
C ASP A 111 2.59 -8.01 -17.52
N LEU A 112 1.58 -7.15 -17.62
CA LEU A 112 1.80 -5.71 -17.58
C LEU A 112 2.36 -5.22 -16.24
N ALA A 113 2.01 -5.91 -15.13
CA ALA A 113 2.50 -5.58 -13.79
C ALA A 113 3.64 -6.49 -13.32
N GLU A 114 3.96 -7.57 -14.03
CA GLU A 114 5.00 -8.50 -13.61
C GLU A 114 6.35 -7.79 -13.43
N GLY A 115 7.04 -8.08 -12.34
CA GLY A 115 8.30 -7.43 -11.99
C GLY A 115 8.15 -6.05 -11.36
N SER A 116 6.97 -5.42 -11.39
CA SER A 116 6.75 -4.09 -10.80
C SER A 116 7.00 -4.09 -9.30
N LEU A 117 7.61 -3.01 -8.83
CA LEU A 117 7.94 -2.79 -7.42
C LEU A 117 6.97 -1.81 -6.77
N MET A 118 6.57 -2.11 -5.54
CA MET A 118 5.67 -1.28 -4.76
C MET A 118 5.94 -1.36 -3.27
N THR A 119 5.53 -0.32 -2.54
CA THR A 119 5.58 -0.35 -1.07
C THR A 119 4.20 -0.53 -0.47
N GLN A 120 4.12 -1.32 0.60
CA GLN A 120 2.89 -1.61 1.34
C GLN A 120 3.22 -2.05 2.76
N PHE A 121 2.25 -1.99 3.68
CA PHE A 121 2.41 -2.42 5.07
C PHE A 121 2.05 -3.91 5.30
N TRP A 122 1.58 -4.60 4.29
CA TRP A 122 1.19 -6.00 4.35
C TRP A 122 1.47 -6.71 3.02
N ALA A 123 1.71 -8.03 3.08
CA ALA A 123 1.84 -8.90 1.91
C ALA A 123 1.29 -10.30 2.22
N PRO A 124 0.84 -11.05 1.19
CA PRO A 124 0.31 -12.40 1.39
C PRO A 124 1.34 -13.39 1.98
N ASP A 125 2.61 -13.15 1.74
CA ASP A 125 3.74 -13.99 2.16
C ASP A 125 4.40 -13.55 3.48
N LEU A 126 3.74 -12.68 4.27
CA LEU A 126 4.22 -12.37 5.62
C LEU A 126 4.35 -13.63 6.47
N ASP A 127 5.56 -13.84 7.03
CA ASP A 127 5.91 -15.04 7.77
C ASP A 127 5.43 -14.98 9.23
N ASN A 128 4.12 -15.10 9.41
CA ASN A 128 3.52 -15.36 10.71
C ASN A 128 2.32 -16.33 10.57
N ALA A 129 2.05 -17.11 11.61
CA ALA A 129 1.04 -18.17 11.58
C ALA A 129 -0.37 -17.65 11.27
N VAL A 130 -0.73 -16.48 11.81
CA VAL A 130 -2.05 -15.86 11.61
C VAL A 130 -2.23 -15.48 10.14
N ASN A 131 -1.22 -14.84 9.54
CA ASN A 131 -1.26 -14.45 8.13
C ASN A 131 -1.32 -15.68 7.21
N LYS A 132 -0.49 -16.70 7.45
CA LYS A 132 -0.49 -17.94 6.67
C LYS A 132 -1.88 -18.60 6.65
N ARG A 133 -2.51 -18.71 7.82
CA ARG A 133 -3.88 -19.25 7.95
C ARG A 133 -4.89 -18.36 7.23
N PHE A 134 -4.86 -17.04 7.47
CA PHE A 134 -5.75 -16.10 6.82
C PHE A 134 -5.69 -16.19 5.29
N VAL A 135 -4.48 -16.19 4.72
CA VAL A 135 -4.28 -16.27 3.26
C VAL A 135 -4.78 -17.60 2.72
N ALA A 136 -4.49 -18.73 3.39
CA ALA A 136 -4.94 -20.05 2.99
C ALA A 136 -6.48 -20.16 3.00
N ASP A 137 -7.12 -19.77 4.10
CA ASP A 137 -8.58 -19.80 4.26
C ASP A 137 -9.28 -18.87 3.27
N TYR A 138 -8.73 -17.67 3.05
CA TYR A 138 -9.26 -16.72 2.07
C TYR A 138 -9.19 -17.28 0.64
N ARG A 139 -8.04 -17.85 0.25
CA ARG A 139 -7.86 -18.47 -1.08
C ARG A 139 -8.81 -19.66 -1.26
N LYS A 140 -8.93 -20.53 -0.26
CA LYS A 140 -9.86 -21.65 -0.28
C LYS A 140 -11.31 -21.20 -0.50
N LYS A 141 -11.72 -20.10 0.14
CA LYS A 141 -13.09 -19.58 0.07
C LYS A 141 -13.39 -18.81 -1.20
N THR A 142 -12.41 -18.09 -1.75
CA THR A 142 -12.64 -17.09 -2.82
C THR A 142 -11.94 -17.43 -4.14
N GLY A 143 -11.02 -18.37 -4.15
CA GLY A 143 -10.16 -18.69 -5.31
C GLY A 143 -9.12 -17.62 -5.63
N ARG A 144 -8.89 -16.65 -4.73
CA ARG A 144 -8.01 -15.49 -4.99
C ARG A 144 -7.15 -15.16 -3.79
N TYR A 145 -6.01 -14.50 -4.01
CA TYR A 145 -5.25 -13.89 -2.93
C TYR A 145 -6.05 -12.75 -2.27
N PRO A 146 -5.96 -12.59 -0.93
CA PRO A 146 -6.54 -11.44 -0.25
C PRO A 146 -5.85 -10.15 -0.67
N THR A 147 -6.57 -9.03 -0.57
CA THR A 147 -6.00 -7.69 -0.68
C THR A 147 -5.52 -7.21 0.68
N PHE A 148 -4.76 -6.11 0.70
CA PHE A 148 -4.47 -5.42 1.95
C PHE A 148 -5.75 -4.88 2.65
N TYR A 149 -6.81 -4.57 1.90
CA TYR A 149 -8.12 -4.25 2.47
C TYR A 149 -8.73 -5.43 3.22
N ALA A 150 -8.66 -6.64 2.64
CA ALA A 150 -9.12 -7.85 3.31
C ALA A 150 -8.31 -8.13 4.58
N ALA A 151 -7.00 -7.92 4.55
CA ALA A 151 -6.13 -8.04 5.72
C ALA A 151 -6.50 -7.03 6.83
N GLN A 152 -6.75 -5.77 6.47
CA GLN A 152 -7.21 -4.76 7.42
C GLN A 152 -8.59 -5.08 8.00
N SER A 153 -9.51 -5.56 7.18
CA SER A 153 -10.86 -5.94 7.63
C SER A 153 -10.80 -7.12 8.60
N TYR A 154 -9.95 -8.12 8.31
CA TYR A 154 -9.72 -9.24 9.24
C TYR A 154 -9.20 -8.73 10.58
N ASP A 155 -8.14 -7.93 10.59
CA ASP A 155 -7.58 -7.35 11.80
C ASP A 155 -8.61 -6.50 12.57
N THR A 156 -9.46 -5.75 11.87
CA THR A 156 -10.52 -4.95 12.47
C THR A 156 -11.51 -5.82 13.24
N ILE A 157 -11.96 -6.93 12.66
CA ILE A 157 -12.88 -7.86 13.33
C ILE A 157 -12.19 -8.54 14.51
N MET A 158 -10.93 -8.93 14.39
CA MET A 158 -10.17 -9.53 15.47
C MET A 158 -9.95 -8.55 16.63
N LEU A 159 -9.69 -7.28 16.34
CA LEU A 159 -9.61 -6.21 17.35
C LEU A 159 -10.93 -6.00 18.07
N ILE A 160 -12.06 -5.92 17.35
CA ILE A 160 -13.39 -5.78 17.95
C ILE A 160 -13.70 -7.00 18.84
N ASN A 161 -13.45 -8.20 18.33
CA ASN A 161 -13.65 -9.44 19.09
C ASN A 161 -12.85 -9.45 20.39
N SER A 162 -11.58 -9.04 20.36
CA SER A 162 -10.75 -8.95 21.57
C SER A 162 -11.30 -7.96 22.58
N ALA A 163 -11.85 -6.83 22.11
CA ALA A 163 -12.44 -5.84 22.98
C ALA A 163 -13.77 -6.33 23.61
N VAL A 164 -14.63 -7.00 22.85
CA VAL A 164 -15.86 -7.61 23.35
C VAL A 164 -15.55 -8.69 24.39
N THR A 165 -14.57 -9.53 24.14
CA THR A 165 -14.11 -10.54 25.09
C THR A 165 -13.59 -9.90 26.38
N ALA A 166 -12.81 -8.83 26.28
CA ALA A 166 -12.24 -8.15 27.44
C ALA A 166 -13.29 -7.51 28.37
N VAL A 167 -14.46 -7.18 27.86
CA VAL A 167 -15.60 -6.64 28.68
C VAL A 167 -16.65 -7.71 29.00
N GLY A 168 -16.34 -9.01 28.81
CA GLY A 168 -17.25 -10.12 29.11
C GLY A 168 -18.56 -10.08 28.30
N GLY A 169 -18.51 -9.56 27.05
CA GLY A 169 -19.69 -9.40 26.19
C GLY A 169 -20.55 -8.14 26.51
N ASN A 170 -20.25 -7.38 27.56
CA ASN A 170 -20.98 -6.17 27.90
C ASN A 170 -20.57 -4.97 27.03
N MET A 171 -21.12 -4.89 25.83
CA MET A 171 -20.82 -3.80 24.86
C MET A 171 -21.36 -2.43 25.30
N SER A 172 -22.20 -2.36 26.35
CA SER A 172 -22.64 -1.10 26.96
C SER A 172 -21.50 -0.44 27.72
N ASN A 173 -20.50 -1.20 28.17
CA ASN A 173 -19.29 -0.68 28.82
C ASN A 173 -18.38 -0.01 27.78
N LYS A 174 -18.73 1.19 27.34
CA LYS A 174 -18.01 1.92 26.26
C LYS A 174 -16.54 2.20 26.60
N ASP A 175 -16.24 2.51 27.83
CA ASP A 175 -14.89 2.86 28.27
C ASP A 175 -14.00 1.61 28.35
N GLY A 176 -14.54 0.50 28.84
CA GLY A 176 -13.87 -0.80 28.79
C GLY A 176 -13.55 -1.23 27.35
N MET A 177 -14.53 -1.06 26.45
CA MET A 177 -14.34 -1.33 25.01
C MET A 177 -13.23 -0.46 24.41
N ARG A 178 -13.25 0.85 24.65
CA ARG A 178 -12.21 1.78 24.16
C ARG A 178 -10.82 1.39 24.69
N THR A 179 -10.74 1.11 25.99
CA THR A 179 -9.49 0.70 26.64
C THR A 179 -8.94 -0.58 26.05
N ALA A 180 -9.79 -1.58 25.82
CA ALA A 180 -9.39 -2.84 25.21
C ALA A 180 -8.94 -2.67 23.74
N MET A 181 -9.65 -1.88 22.93
CA MET A 181 -9.25 -1.56 21.57
C MET A 181 -7.90 -0.86 21.50
N ARG A 182 -7.62 0.08 22.42
CA ARG A 182 -6.32 0.78 22.48
C ARG A 182 -5.17 -0.16 22.81
N LYS A 183 -5.38 -1.16 23.66
CA LYS A 183 -4.38 -2.19 23.98
C LYS A 183 -4.00 -3.03 22.76
N ALA A 184 -4.90 -3.13 21.77
CA ALA A 184 -4.73 -3.87 20.54
C ALA A 184 -4.24 -5.32 20.77
N ASN A 185 -4.75 -5.99 21.80
CA ASN A 185 -4.36 -7.36 22.14
C ASN A 185 -5.15 -8.38 21.31
N PHE A 186 -4.76 -8.55 20.07
CA PHE A 186 -5.38 -9.49 19.13
C PHE A 186 -4.35 -10.09 18.18
N PRO A 187 -4.60 -11.31 17.62
CA PRO A 187 -3.72 -11.94 16.66
C PRO A 187 -3.86 -11.28 15.29
N SER A 188 -2.95 -10.35 14.96
CA SER A 188 -2.94 -9.62 13.70
C SER A 188 -2.26 -10.39 12.58
N VAL A 189 -2.79 -10.30 11.36
CA VAL A 189 -2.12 -10.80 10.14
C VAL A 189 -0.84 -10.03 9.81
N ARG A 190 -0.63 -8.87 10.43
CA ARG A 190 0.59 -8.06 10.29
C ARG A 190 1.69 -8.43 11.30
N GLY A 191 1.42 -9.38 12.19
CA GLY A 191 2.29 -9.73 13.32
C GLY A 191 2.01 -8.86 14.56
N PRO A 192 3.01 -8.60 15.41
CA PRO A 192 2.83 -7.74 16.59
C PRO A 192 2.23 -6.40 16.20
N PHE A 193 1.15 -6.03 16.91
CA PHE A 193 0.34 -4.86 16.57
C PHE A 193 0.22 -3.90 17.76
N LYS A 194 0.46 -2.63 17.52
CA LYS A 194 0.27 -1.56 18.51
C LYS A 194 -0.16 -0.26 17.84
N TYR A 195 -0.82 0.61 18.59
CA TYR A 195 -1.15 1.96 18.15
C TYR A 195 -0.18 3.00 18.70
N GLY A 196 0.07 4.04 17.90
CA GLY A 196 0.61 5.29 18.40
C GLY A 196 -0.44 6.12 19.15
N ASN A 197 -0.02 7.22 19.79
CA ASN A 197 -0.91 8.15 20.50
C ASN A 197 -2.03 8.74 19.63
N ASN A 198 -1.81 8.83 18.33
CA ASN A 198 -2.79 9.30 17.33
C ASN A 198 -3.65 8.18 16.73
N HIS A 199 -3.67 7.00 17.34
CA HIS A 199 -4.40 5.81 16.90
C HIS A 199 -4.00 5.27 15.51
N PHE A 200 -2.89 5.74 14.93
CA PHE A 200 -2.30 5.10 13.76
C PHE A 200 -1.49 3.88 14.17
N PRO A 201 -1.53 2.78 13.38
CA PRO A 201 -0.70 1.62 13.64
C PRO A 201 0.79 1.97 13.59
N ILE A 202 1.55 1.48 14.55
CA ILE A 202 3.00 1.37 14.46
C ILE A 202 3.27 0.04 13.78
N GLN A 203 3.86 0.07 12.58
CA GLN A 203 3.91 -1.12 11.73
C GLN A 203 5.09 -1.10 10.76
N ASN A 204 5.40 -2.26 10.21
CA ASN A 204 6.41 -2.38 9.18
C ASN A 204 5.89 -1.92 7.81
N PHE A 205 6.82 -1.46 6.97
CA PHE A 205 6.58 -1.22 5.56
C PHE A 205 7.55 -2.03 4.72
N TYR A 206 7.04 -2.65 3.69
CA TYR A 206 7.77 -3.59 2.85
C TYR A 206 7.88 -3.08 1.42
N LEU A 207 9.03 -3.33 0.79
CA LEU A 207 9.16 -3.34 -0.66
C LEU A 207 8.69 -4.70 -1.16
N ARG A 208 7.75 -4.70 -2.10
CA ARG A 208 7.19 -5.91 -2.70
C ARG A 208 7.38 -5.89 -4.21
N LYS A 209 7.41 -7.08 -4.79
CA LYS A 209 7.49 -7.30 -6.24
C LYS A 209 6.31 -8.14 -6.71
N VAL A 210 5.77 -7.83 -7.88
CA VAL A 210 4.79 -8.70 -8.54
C VAL A 210 5.50 -9.90 -9.15
N ILE A 211 4.99 -11.08 -8.84
CA ILE A 211 5.48 -12.37 -9.34
C ILE A 211 4.31 -13.25 -9.81
N LYS A 212 4.62 -14.33 -10.52
CA LYS A 212 3.75 -15.49 -10.67
C LYS A 212 4.11 -16.51 -9.58
N ASP A 213 3.11 -17.08 -8.92
CA ASP A 213 3.31 -18.23 -8.04
C ASP A 213 3.50 -19.52 -8.84
N ALA A 214 3.74 -20.63 -8.14
CA ALA A 214 3.92 -21.95 -8.77
C ALA A 214 2.67 -22.45 -9.53
N GLU A 215 1.49 -21.90 -9.21
CA GLU A 215 0.21 -22.23 -9.88
C GLU A 215 -0.08 -21.27 -11.06
N GLY A 216 0.83 -20.33 -11.34
CA GLY A 216 0.67 -19.33 -12.40
C GLY A 216 -0.19 -18.10 -12.04
N ASN A 217 -0.60 -17.94 -10.77
CA ASN A 217 -1.38 -16.79 -10.33
C ASN A 217 -0.45 -15.61 -10.06
N TYR A 218 -0.90 -14.42 -10.46
CA TYR A 218 -0.18 -13.19 -10.12
C TYR A 218 -0.42 -12.79 -8.67
N THR A 219 0.66 -12.58 -7.95
CA THR A 219 0.67 -12.15 -6.55
C THR A 219 1.85 -11.22 -6.28
N THR A 220 2.08 -10.87 -5.04
CA THR A 220 3.24 -10.06 -4.64
C THR A 220 4.04 -10.79 -3.58
N THR A 221 5.37 -10.65 -3.64
CA THR A 221 6.29 -11.16 -2.63
C THR A 221 7.09 -10.03 -1.99
N ILE A 222 7.47 -10.19 -0.73
CA ILE A 222 8.34 -9.25 -0.01
C ILE A 222 9.78 -9.38 -0.54
N ILE A 223 10.37 -8.25 -0.91
CA ILE A 223 11.79 -8.16 -1.28
C ILE A 223 12.62 -7.77 -0.05
N LYS A 224 12.12 -6.79 0.71
CA LYS A 224 12.77 -6.36 1.97
C LYS A 224 11.81 -5.55 2.83
N THR A 225 12.12 -5.49 4.11
CA THR A 225 11.54 -4.49 5.02
C THR A 225 12.22 -3.14 4.79
N VAL A 226 11.43 -2.11 4.52
CA VAL A 226 11.90 -0.73 4.33
C VAL A 226 11.95 0.00 5.66
N TYR A 227 10.90 -0.15 6.45
CA TYR A 227 10.81 0.38 7.81
C TYR A 227 10.30 -0.70 8.76
N THR A 228 10.91 -0.77 9.94
CA THR A 228 10.46 -1.61 11.05
C THR A 228 9.84 -0.70 12.11
N ASP A 229 8.70 -1.11 12.68
CA ASP A 229 8.00 -0.39 13.74
C ASP A 229 7.82 1.11 13.44
N HIS A 230 7.48 1.44 12.19
CA HIS A 230 7.34 2.82 11.76
C HIS A 230 6.10 3.45 12.36
N GLN A 231 6.33 4.54 13.10
CA GLN A 231 5.28 5.39 13.63
C GLN A 231 4.97 6.53 12.66
N ASP A 232 3.70 6.96 12.63
CA ASP A 232 3.30 8.15 11.90
C ASP A 232 4.15 9.36 12.32
N PRO A 233 4.84 10.03 11.38
CA PRO A 233 5.70 11.17 11.69
C PRO A 233 4.95 12.38 12.31
N TYR A 234 3.63 12.44 12.18
CA TYR A 234 2.78 13.46 12.80
C TYR A 234 2.26 13.06 14.19
N ALA A 235 2.60 11.87 14.69
CA ALA A 235 2.18 11.41 16.01
C ALA A 235 2.58 12.38 17.13
N LYS A 236 3.77 13.00 17.02
CA LYS A 236 4.27 14.00 17.97
C LYS A 236 3.40 15.28 18.05
N ASP A 237 2.67 15.60 16.98
CA ASP A 237 1.83 16.79 16.89
C ASP A 237 0.39 16.49 17.36
N CYS A 238 0.09 15.22 17.61
CA CYS A 238 -1.23 14.80 18.09
C CYS A 238 -1.41 15.06 19.58
N LYS A 239 -2.46 15.82 19.91
CA LYS A 239 -2.80 16.18 21.31
C LYS A 239 -3.65 15.12 22.01
N MET A 240 -3.99 14.00 21.36
CA MET A 240 -4.75 12.93 22.00
C MET A 240 -3.94 12.29 23.13
N SER A 241 -4.61 12.13 24.28
CA SER A 241 -4.12 11.35 25.41
C SER A 241 -5.05 10.17 25.69
N TRP A 242 -4.54 9.09 26.23
CA TRP A 242 -5.28 7.90 26.64
C TRP A 242 -4.72 7.24 27.88
#